data_dd9c3da47c25b1ead2921206bfee0d1c
#
_entry.id   dd9c3da47c25b1ead2921206bfee0d1c
#
_cell.length_a   1.000
_cell.length_b   1.000
_cell.length_c   1.000
_cell.angle_alpha   90.00
_cell.angle_beta   90.00
_cell.angle_gamma   90.00
#
_symmetry.space_group_name_H-M   'P 1'
#
loop_
_entity.id
_entity.type
_entity.pdbx_description
1 polymer ?
#
loop_
_entity_poly.entity_id
_entity_poly.type
_entity_poly.pdbx_seq_one_letter_code
_entity_poly.pdbx_strand_id
1 'polypeptide(L)'
;PLYSSAASDVYKRQGRLLDGTSRFSIDGREILHFAGVSSFSNYTVMPEGAVLKIPKELPFELAALMGCSVITGVGAVINAAKVKRGGTVAVFGAGGVGVNVVQGAALSGAKTIIAVDRHSSRLDDALTFGATHTINASDTDPVVAIRELTGGLGVDYAFEAIGLSATIQQAYNSLAKRGVAMT
;
A
#
# COMPACT_ATOMS: atom_id res chain seq x y z
N PRO A 1 -8.91 18.65 11.18
CA PRO A 1 -8.45 17.56 10.34
C PRO A 1 -9.50 17.21 9.30
N LEU A 2 -9.36 17.79 8.12
CA LEU A 2 -10.30 17.62 7.00
C LEU A 2 -10.17 16.27 6.30
N TYR A 3 -9.17 15.47 6.66
CA TYR A 3 -8.82 14.23 5.93
C TYR A 3 -9.61 12.99 6.38
N SER A 4 -10.06 12.92 7.61
CA SER A 4 -10.93 11.83 8.07
C SER A 4 -12.36 11.97 7.56
N SER A 5 -12.80 13.20 7.23
CA SER A 5 -14.13 13.44 6.69
C SER A 5 -14.30 12.97 5.26
N ALA A 6 -13.28 13.14 4.39
CA ALA A 6 -13.38 12.72 2.99
C ALA A 6 -13.50 11.19 2.87
N ALA A 7 -12.66 10.42 3.56
CA ALA A 7 -12.77 8.97 3.56
C ALA A 7 -14.08 8.49 4.19
N SER A 8 -14.53 9.11 5.32
CA SER A 8 -15.80 8.76 5.94
C SER A 8 -17.00 9.15 5.09
N ASP A 9 -16.90 10.23 4.32
CA ASP A 9 -17.96 10.65 3.40
C ASP A 9 -18.07 9.73 2.19
N VAL A 10 -16.96 9.23 1.64
CA VAL A 10 -16.97 8.18 0.60
C VAL A 10 -17.66 6.92 1.12
N TYR A 11 -17.34 6.48 2.34
CA TYR A 11 -18.00 5.35 2.98
C TYR A 11 -19.48 5.59 3.26
N LYS A 12 -19.84 6.76 3.80
CA LYS A 12 -21.23 7.10 4.12
C LYS A 12 -22.11 7.26 2.90
N ARG A 13 -21.55 7.67 1.77
CA ARG A 13 -22.30 7.88 0.51
C ARG A 13 -22.42 6.63 -0.34
N GLN A 14 -21.75 5.55 0.02
CA GLN A 14 -21.86 4.24 -0.63
C GLN A 14 -21.74 4.31 -2.16
N GLY A 15 -20.79 5.09 -2.67
CA GLY A 15 -20.59 5.24 -4.12
C GLY A 15 -21.54 6.23 -4.80
N ARG A 16 -22.29 7.05 -4.07
CA ARG A 16 -23.05 8.17 -4.62
C ARG A 16 -22.25 9.46 -4.67
N LEU A 17 -22.64 10.36 -5.56
CA LEU A 17 -22.09 11.70 -5.65
C LEU A 17 -22.47 12.55 -4.42
N LEU A 18 -21.91 13.76 -4.32
CA LEU A 18 -22.17 14.69 -3.20
C LEU A 18 -23.63 15.05 -3.04
N ASP A 19 -24.38 15.05 -4.12
CA ASP A 19 -25.83 15.32 -4.17
C ASP A 19 -26.69 14.10 -3.82
N GLY A 20 -26.07 12.97 -3.45
CA GLY A 20 -26.76 11.73 -3.10
C GLY A 20 -27.23 10.89 -4.31
N THR A 21 -26.92 11.30 -5.54
CA THR A 21 -27.32 10.61 -6.76
C THR A 21 -26.21 9.77 -7.37
N SER A 22 -26.56 8.87 -8.30
CA SER A 22 -25.63 8.27 -9.25
C SER A 22 -26.00 8.73 -10.68
N ARG A 23 -24.96 8.91 -11.49
CA ARG A 23 -25.12 9.26 -12.92
C ARG A 23 -25.12 8.05 -13.83
N PHE A 24 -25.00 6.85 -13.26
CA PHE A 24 -24.96 5.60 -14.01
C PHE A 24 -26.17 4.75 -13.73
N SER A 25 -26.68 4.11 -14.80
CA SER A 25 -27.73 3.11 -14.70
C SER A 25 -27.57 2.04 -15.77
N ILE A 26 -28.00 0.82 -15.47
CA ILE A 26 -28.17 -0.27 -16.44
C ILE A 26 -29.60 -0.78 -16.28
N ASP A 27 -30.36 -0.81 -17.38
CA ASP A 27 -31.76 -1.27 -17.41
C ASP A 27 -32.63 -0.61 -16.33
N GLY A 28 -32.43 0.70 -16.11
CA GLY A 28 -33.16 1.49 -15.12
C GLY A 28 -32.72 1.25 -13.66
N ARG A 29 -31.73 0.41 -13.41
CA ARG A 29 -31.13 0.20 -12.07
C ARG A 29 -29.95 1.12 -11.86
N GLU A 30 -29.94 1.82 -10.75
CA GLU A 30 -28.82 2.68 -10.36
C GLU A 30 -27.54 1.88 -10.18
N ILE A 31 -26.44 2.40 -10.75
CA ILE A 31 -25.08 1.87 -10.53
C ILE A 31 -24.28 2.89 -9.73
N LEU A 32 -23.61 2.42 -8.68
CA LEU A 32 -22.83 3.26 -7.80
C LEU A 32 -21.45 3.60 -8.39
N HIS A 33 -20.92 4.76 -8.05
CA HIS A 33 -19.60 5.20 -8.47
C HIS A 33 -18.51 4.47 -7.69
N PHE A 34 -17.55 3.86 -8.39
CA PHE A 34 -16.37 3.31 -7.75
C PHE A 34 -15.49 4.45 -7.20
N ALA A 35 -15.17 4.40 -5.91
CA ALA A 35 -14.37 5.41 -5.20
C ALA A 35 -14.88 6.86 -5.35
N GLY A 36 -16.17 7.05 -5.69
CA GLY A 36 -16.78 8.36 -5.89
C GLY A 36 -16.37 9.10 -7.17
N VAL A 37 -15.53 8.50 -8.02
CA VAL A 37 -14.99 9.14 -9.24
C VAL A 37 -15.29 8.37 -10.53
N SER A 38 -15.29 7.03 -10.50
CA SER A 38 -15.53 6.17 -11.67
C SER A 38 -14.72 6.61 -12.90
N SER A 39 -13.39 6.71 -12.74
CA SER A 39 -12.50 7.30 -13.75
C SER A 39 -12.23 6.42 -14.97
N PHE A 40 -12.72 5.19 -15.01
CA PHE A 40 -12.58 4.30 -16.17
C PHE A 40 -13.62 4.66 -17.25
N SER A 41 -13.49 5.89 -17.79
CA SER A 41 -14.40 6.48 -18.76
C SER A 41 -13.71 7.59 -19.55
N ASN A 42 -14.27 7.97 -20.70
CA ASN A 42 -13.75 9.07 -21.52
C ASN A 42 -13.91 10.44 -20.84
N TYR A 43 -14.94 10.57 -20.01
CA TYR A 43 -15.24 11.79 -19.26
C TYR A 43 -15.61 11.44 -17.83
N THR A 44 -15.09 12.21 -16.89
CA THR A 44 -15.37 12.06 -15.48
C THR A 44 -15.80 13.40 -14.89
N VAL A 45 -16.83 13.37 -14.04
CA VAL A 45 -17.26 14.51 -13.24
C VAL A 45 -17.03 14.19 -11.78
N MET A 46 -16.20 15.00 -11.11
CA MET A 46 -15.86 14.79 -9.72
C MET A 46 -15.77 16.12 -8.96
N PRO A 47 -15.90 16.12 -7.63
CA PRO A 47 -15.73 17.32 -6.84
C PRO A 47 -14.30 17.85 -6.94
N GLU A 48 -14.15 19.19 -6.97
CA GLU A 48 -12.85 19.86 -7.01
C GLU A 48 -11.89 19.38 -5.90
N GLY A 49 -12.41 19.13 -4.69
CA GLY A 49 -11.63 18.63 -3.57
C GLY A 49 -11.11 17.18 -3.72
N ALA A 50 -11.55 16.45 -4.75
CA ALA A 50 -11.05 15.11 -5.09
C ALA A 50 -9.94 15.14 -6.15
N VAL A 51 -9.53 16.34 -6.61
CA VAL A 51 -8.57 16.53 -7.69
C VAL A 51 -7.35 17.25 -7.17
N LEU A 52 -6.16 16.74 -7.52
CA LEU A 52 -4.90 17.40 -7.26
C LEU A 52 -4.24 17.78 -8.57
N LYS A 53 -3.81 19.05 -8.67
CA LYS A 53 -3.01 19.51 -9.81
C LYS A 53 -1.61 18.92 -9.71
N ILE A 54 -1.18 18.27 -10.77
CA ILE A 54 0.17 17.71 -10.90
C ILE A 54 1.02 18.60 -11.83
N PRO A 55 2.37 18.55 -11.75
CA PRO A 55 3.26 19.18 -12.71
C PRO A 55 2.95 18.71 -14.14
N LYS A 56 2.99 19.63 -15.10
CA LYS A 56 2.70 19.29 -16.51
C LYS A 56 3.75 18.38 -17.15
N GLU A 57 4.95 18.40 -16.59
CA GLU A 57 6.11 17.63 -17.03
C GLU A 57 6.04 16.16 -16.57
N LEU A 58 5.13 15.84 -15.62
CA LEU A 58 4.98 14.47 -15.13
C LEU A 58 4.25 13.62 -16.18
N PRO A 59 4.88 12.56 -16.71
CA PRO A 59 4.23 11.64 -17.65
C PRO A 59 2.97 11.01 -17.04
N PHE A 60 1.93 10.84 -17.86
CA PHE A 60 0.65 10.28 -17.39
C PHE A 60 0.79 8.86 -16.84
N GLU A 61 1.71 8.06 -17.37
CA GLU A 61 2.00 6.70 -16.92
C GLU A 61 2.49 6.69 -15.47
N LEU A 62 3.32 7.67 -15.09
CA LEU A 62 3.79 7.83 -13.71
C LEU A 62 2.71 8.45 -12.84
N ALA A 63 1.99 9.46 -13.35
CA ALA A 63 0.91 10.11 -12.61
C ALA A 63 -0.20 9.12 -12.22
N ALA A 64 -0.54 8.18 -13.10
CA ALA A 64 -1.55 7.16 -12.85
C ALA A 64 -1.22 6.25 -11.66
N LEU A 65 0.06 5.99 -11.39
CA LEU A 65 0.49 5.18 -10.26
C LEU A 65 0.40 5.93 -8.92
N MET A 66 0.53 7.26 -8.96
CA MET A 66 0.59 8.08 -7.74
C MET A 66 -0.72 8.11 -6.97
N GLY A 67 -1.86 8.08 -7.66
CA GLY A 67 -3.19 8.16 -7.03
C GLY A 67 -3.61 6.94 -6.21
N CYS A 68 -2.90 5.83 -6.35
CA CYS A 68 -3.22 4.59 -5.64
C CYS A 68 -1.98 3.94 -5.02
N SER A 69 -1.18 3.20 -5.81
CA SER A 69 -0.13 2.34 -5.27
C SER A 69 0.97 3.10 -4.53
N VAL A 70 1.40 4.25 -5.07
CA VAL A 70 2.46 5.07 -4.45
C VAL A 70 1.98 5.66 -3.13
N ILE A 71 0.85 6.36 -3.14
CA ILE A 71 0.35 7.03 -1.93
C ILE A 71 -0.05 6.01 -0.85
N THR A 72 -0.56 4.85 -1.24
CA THR A 72 -0.90 3.77 -0.30
C THR A 72 0.36 3.21 0.35
N GLY A 73 1.34 2.78 -0.44
CA GLY A 73 2.56 2.16 0.09
C GLY A 73 3.41 3.14 0.90
N VAL A 74 3.79 4.28 0.31
CA VAL A 74 4.60 5.30 0.99
C VAL A 74 3.85 5.90 2.19
N GLY A 75 2.55 6.16 2.03
CA GLY A 75 1.71 6.70 3.10
C GLY A 75 1.55 5.75 4.29
N ALA A 76 1.44 4.45 4.06
CA ALA A 76 1.42 3.44 5.11
C ALA A 76 2.70 3.51 5.97
N VAL A 77 3.85 3.70 5.35
CA VAL A 77 5.14 3.79 6.05
C VAL A 77 5.29 5.11 6.82
N ILE A 78 5.09 6.23 6.12
CA ILE A 78 5.42 7.56 6.67
C ILE A 78 4.33 8.06 7.61
N ASN A 79 3.06 7.92 7.22
CA ASN A 79 1.95 8.55 7.93
C ASN A 79 1.29 7.60 8.95
N ALA A 80 1.08 6.34 8.58
CA ALA A 80 0.36 5.40 9.42
C ALA A 80 1.30 4.69 10.41
N ALA A 81 2.28 3.92 9.94
CA ALA A 81 3.22 3.20 10.80
C ALA A 81 4.29 4.12 11.42
N LYS A 82 4.59 5.25 10.78
CA LYS A 82 5.61 6.21 11.21
C LYS A 82 6.95 5.53 11.46
N VAL A 83 7.40 4.79 10.45
CA VAL A 83 8.64 4.01 10.50
C VAL A 83 9.81 4.92 10.90
N LYS A 84 10.53 4.50 11.92
CA LYS A 84 11.65 5.26 12.46
C LYS A 84 12.94 4.94 11.71
N ARG A 85 13.82 5.95 11.62
CA ARG A 85 15.17 5.76 11.08
C ARG A 85 15.90 4.67 11.86
N GLY A 86 16.56 3.77 11.14
CA GLY A 86 17.28 2.63 11.73
C GLY A 86 16.39 1.43 12.07
N GLY A 87 15.07 1.53 11.89
CA GLY A 87 14.12 0.44 12.14
C GLY A 87 14.28 -0.73 11.18
N THR A 88 13.67 -1.85 11.53
CA THR A 88 13.61 -3.08 10.74
C THR A 88 12.20 -3.28 10.18
N VAL A 89 12.10 -3.53 8.87
CA VAL A 89 10.82 -3.60 8.14
C VAL A 89 10.73 -4.92 7.36
N ALA A 90 9.61 -5.61 7.44
CA ALA A 90 9.26 -6.70 6.54
C ALA A 90 8.04 -6.31 5.69
N VAL A 91 8.07 -6.64 4.40
CA VAL A 91 7.00 -6.34 3.44
C VAL A 91 6.56 -7.63 2.78
N PHE A 92 5.38 -8.11 3.08
CA PHE A 92 4.76 -9.29 2.50
C PHE A 92 3.99 -8.89 1.25
N GLY A 93 4.49 -9.34 0.09
CA GLY A 93 4.02 -8.97 -1.24
C GLY A 93 4.80 -7.78 -1.81
N ALA A 94 5.64 -8.03 -2.81
CA ALA A 94 6.41 -7.04 -3.55
C ALA A 94 5.72 -6.60 -4.86
N GLY A 95 4.40 -6.56 -4.87
CA GLY A 95 3.60 -6.00 -5.96
C GLY A 95 3.56 -4.47 -5.92
N GLY A 96 2.66 -3.84 -6.69
CA GLY A 96 2.58 -2.38 -6.84
C GLY A 96 2.51 -1.59 -5.54
N VAL A 97 1.75 -2.05 -4.53
CA VAL A 97 1.70 -1.40 -3.21
C VAL A 97 2.96 -1.75 -2.40
N GLY A 98 3.34 -3.04 -2.36
CA GLY A 98 4.47 -3.48 -1.53
C GLY A 98 5.80 -2.88 -1.94
N VAL A 99 6.08 -2.73 -3.24
CA VAL A 99 7.31 -2.06 -3.70
C VAL A 99 7.35 -0.58 -3.26
N ASN A 100 6.19 0.07 -3.20
CA ASN A 100 6.09 1.43 -2.67
C ASN A 100 6.23 1.50 -1.15
N VAL A 101 5.86 0.44 -0.42
CA VAL A 101 6.21 0.29 1.01
C VAL A 101 7.73 0.17 1.17
N VAL A 102 8.40 -0.63 0.34
CA VAL A 102 9.87 -0.74 0.31
C VAL A 102 10.53 0.62 0.10
N GLN A 103 10.08 1.38 -0.92
CA GLN A 103 10.57 2.74 -1.17
C GLN A 103 10.32 3.67 0.02
N GLY A 104 9.13 3.65 0.59
CA GLY A 104 8.77 4.45 1.77
C GLY A 104 9.67 4.13 2.97
N ALA A 105 9.98 2.85 3.19
CA ALA A 105 10.89 2.39 4.25
C ALA A 105 12.32 2.88 4.02
N ALA A 106 12.81 2.82 2.77
CA ALA A 106 14.12 3.34 2.39
C ALA A 106 14.20 4.86 2.60
N LEU A 107 13.19 5.61 2.15
CA LEU A 107 13.08 7.07 2.36
C LEU A 107 13.03 7.44 3.85
N SER A 108 12.41 6.62 4.68
CA SER A 108 12.36 6.80 6.14
C SER A 108 13.69 6.47 6.83
N GLY A 109 14.66 5.92 6.10
CA GLY A 109 15.97 5.53 6.62
C GLY A 109 15.92 4.26 7.47
N ALA A 110 15.02 3.32 7.18
CA ALA A 110 15.04 1.99 7.78
C ALA A 110 16.38 1.31 7.49
N LYS A 111 16.92 0.59 8.48
CA LYS A 111 18.22 -0.07 8.36
C LYS A 111 18.12 -1.40 7.64
N THR A 112 17.06 -2.14 7.90
CA THR A 112 16.82 -3.46 7.33
C THR A 112 15.44 -3.46 6.72
N ILE A 113 15.36 -3.77 5.42
CA ILE A 113 14.12 -3.83 4.66
C ILE A 113 14.07 -5.18 3.96
N ILE A 114 13.17 -6.04 4.40
CA ILE A 114 13.04 -7.42 3.93
C ILE A 114 11.79 -7.51 3.05
N ALA A 115 11.97 -7.76 1.77
CA ALA A 115 10.87 -8.02 0.84
C ALA A 115 10.57 -9.52 0.76
N VAL A 116 9.32 -9.89 0.89
CA VAL A 116 8.83 -11.27 0.84
C VAL A 116 7.84 -11.41 -0.31
N ASP A 117 8.12 -12.26 -1.28
CA ASP A 117 7.21 -12.60 -2.39
C ASP A 117 7.48 -14.04 -2.86
N ARG A 118 6.59 -14.59 -3.66
CA ARG A 118 6.76 -15.90 -4.32
C ARG A 118 7.43 -15.81 -5.69
N HIS A 119 7.47 -14.63 -6.26
CA HIS A 119 8.00 -14.38 -7.60
C HIS A 119 9.38 -13.70 -7.51
N SER A 120 10.42 -14.41 -7.96
CA SER A 120 11.79 -13.90 -7.92
C SER A 120 11.96 -12.58 -8.65
N SER A 121 11.29 -12.38 -9.80
CA SER A 121 11.35 -11.10 -10.52
C SER A 121 10.88 -9.90 -9.69
N ARG A 122 9.87 -10.06 -8.86
CA ARG A 122 9.40 -8.99 -7.95
C ARG A 122 10.38 -8.73 -6.81
N LEU A 123 11.10 -9.76 -6.38
CA LEU A 123 12.14 -9.63 -5.37
C LEU A 123 13.35 -8.89 -5.93
N ASP A 124 13.72 -9.13 -7.19
CA ASP A 124 14.77 -8.38 -7.89
C ASP A 124 14.38 -6.90 -8.04
N ASP A 125 13.13 -6.63 -8.42
CA ASP A 125 12.60 -5.27 -8.45
C ASP A 125 12.67 -4.62 -7.06
N ALA A 126 12.26 -5.32 -6.00
CA ALA A 126 12.29 -4.80 -4.63
C ALA A 126 13.69 -4.39 -4.18
N LEU A 127 14.74 -5.14 -4.57
CA LEU A 127 16.14 -4.76 -4.32
C LEU A 127 16.49 -3.44 -5.01
N THR A 128 16.07 -3.26 -6.25
CA THR A 128 16.28 -2.02 -7.02
C THR A 128 15.62 -0.81 -6.33
N PHE A 129 14.48 -1.04 -5.67
CA PHE A 129 13.71 0.00 -4.96
C PHE A 129 14.09 0.18 -3.48
N GLY A 130 15.12 -0.51 -3.00
CA GLY A 130 15.72 -0.25 -1.70
C GLY A 130 15.52 -1.34 -0.65
N ALA A 131 15.02 -2.52 -1.00
CA ALA A 131 15.08 -3.66 -0.12
C ALA A 131 16.54 -4.05 0.15
N THR A 132 16.85 -4.40 1.38
CA THR A 132 18.19 -4.86 1.78
C THR A 132 18.32 -6.38 1.73
N HIS A 133 17.18 -7.07 1.86
CA HIS A 133 17.09 -8.53 1.82
C HIS A 133 15.80 -8.94 1.11
N THR A 134 15.83 -10.13 0.55
CA THR A 134 14.66 -10.76 -0.08
C THR A 134 14.46 -12.16 0.44
N ILE A 135 13.21 -12.59 0.54
CA ILE A 135 12.81 -13.94 0.92
C ILE A 135 11.80 -14.45 -0.11
N ASN A 136 12.14 -15.55 -0.79
CA ASN A 136 11.19 -16.25 -1.63
C ASN A 136 10.34 -17.20 -0.77
N ALA A 137 9.07 -16.84 -0.60
CA ALA A 137 8.14 -17.61 0.21
C ALA A 137 7.71 -18.97 -0.41
N SER A 138 8.17 -19.27 -1.63
CA SER A 138 8.01 -20.61 -2.21
C SER A 138 9.08 -21.57 -1.73
N ASP A 139 10.23 -21.07 -1.30
CA ASP A 139 11.41 -21.86 -0.97
C ASP A 139 11.60 -22.04 0.54
N THR A 140 11.10 -21.09 1.35
CA THR A 140 11.27 -21.12 2.80
C THR A 140 10.09 -20.46 3.53
N ASP A 141 9.93 -20.79 4.80
CA ASP A 141 8.97 -20.09 5.68
C ASP A 141 9.46 -18.66 5.97
N PRO A 142 8.68 -17.64 5.56
CA PRO A 142 9.11 -16.25 5.73
C PRO A 142 9.31 -15.86 7.20
N VAL A 143 8.52 -16.40 8.13
CA VAL A 143 8.62 -16.05 9.56
C VAL A 143 9.95 -16.54 10.13
N VAL A 144 10.33 -17.77 9.78
CA VAL A 144 11.61 -18.36 10.21
C VAL A 144 12.77 -17.54 9.62
N ALA A 145 12.76 -17.29 8.31
CA ALA A 145 13.82 -16.55 7.64
C ALA A 145 13.97 -15.10 8.17
N ILE A 146 12.84 -14.40 8.43
CA ILE A 146 12.86 -13.06 9.03
C ILE A 146 13.50 -13.11 10.43
N ARG A 147 13.16 -14.10 11.25
CA ARG A 147 13.75 -14.23 12.57
C ARG A 147 15.25 -14.51 12.53
N GLU A 148 15.68 -15.34 11.60
CA GLU A 148 17.13 -15.59 11.39
C GLU A 148 17.86 -14.30 11.00
N LEU A 149 17.34 -13.53 10.05
CA LEU A 149 17.90 -12.24 9.61
C LEU A 149 17.94 -11.18 10.72
N THR A 150 17.07 -11.31 11.72
CA THR A 150 16.93 -10.35 12.83
C THR A 150 17.48 -10.88 14.17
N GLY A 151 18.27 -11.94 14.15
CA GLY A 151 18.86 -12.53 15.36
C GLY A 151 17.80 -13.07 16.36
N GLY A 152 16.69 -13.58 15.87
CA GLY A 152 15.59 -14.13 16.66
C GLY A 152 14.56 -13.11 17.15
N LEU A 153 14.83 -11.81 16.99
CA LEU A 153 13.97 -10.75 17.56
C LEU A 153 12.70 -10.48 16.75
N GLY A 154 12.76 -10.63 15.43
CA GLY A 154 11.71 -10.18 14.51
C GLY A 154 11.90 -8.72 14.08
N VAL A 155 10.92 -8.17 13.34
CA VAL A 155 10.97 -6.81 12.79
C VAL A 155 10.15 -5.82 13.61
N ASP A 156 10.54 -4.53 13.58
CA ASP A 156 9.79 -3.46 14.22
C ASP A 156 8.46 -3.18 13.49
N TYR A 157 8.46 -3.36 12.17
CA TYR A 157 7.30 -3.08 11.32
C TYR A 157 7.11 -4.21 10.30
N ALA A 158 5.89 -4.72 10.18
CA ALA A 158 5.50 -5.68 9.15
C ALA A 158 4.34 -5.12 8.34
N PHE A 159 4.48 -5.07 7.03
CA PHE A 159 3.44 -4.62 6.09
C PHE A 159 2.96 -5.81 5.28
N GLU A 160 1.64 -5.96 5.18
CA GLU A 160 1.00 -6.98 4.37
C GLU A 160 0.26 -6.34 3.21
N ALA A 161 0.62 -6.70 1.98
CA ALA A 161 0.11 -6.11 0.75
C ALA A 161 -0.37 -7.17 -0.27
N ILE A 162 -0.84 -8.33 0.22
CA ILE A 162 -1.36 -9.45 -0.61
C ILE A 162 -2.86 -9.64 -0.38
N GLY A 163 -3.30 -9.49 0.89
CA GLY A 163 -4.69 -9.65 1.29
C GLY A 163 -5.10 -11.09 1.60
N LEU A 164 -4.17 -11.95 2.02
CA LEU A 164 -4.45 -13.33 2.41
C LEU A 164 -4.34 -13.52 3.92
N SER A 165 -5.27 -14.26 4.53
CA SER A 165 -5.25 -14.54 5.97
C SER A 165 -3.93 -15.16 6.43
N ALA A 166 -3.33 -16.03 5.62
CA ALA A 166 -2.05 -16.67 5.92
C ALA A 166 -0.90 -15.65 5.98
N THR A 167 -0.82 -14.72 5.03
CA THR A 167 0.23 -13.71 4.99
C THR A 167 0.04 -12.63 6.05
N ILE A 168 -1.20 -12.29 6.41
CA ILE A 168 -1.51 -11.44 7.56
C ILE A 168 -0.98 -12.09 8.85
N GLN A 169 -1.24 -13.38 9.06
CA GLN A 169 -0.74 -14.11 10.22
C GLN A 169 0.79 -14.18 10.23
N GLN A 170 1.43 -14.41 9.07
CA GLN A 170 2.88 -14.41 8.94
C GLN A 170 3.48 -13.03 9.27
N ALA A 171 2.88 -11.96 8.77
CA ALA A 171 3.29 -10.59 9.09
C ALA A 171 3.26 -10.33 10.60
N TYR A 172 2.18 -10.71 11.26
CA TYR A 172 2.05 -10.60 12.71
C TYR A 172 3.10 -11.44 13.46
N ASN A 173 3.30 -12.69 13.06
CA ASN A 173 4.25 -13.61 13.70
C ASN A 173 5.72 -13.21 13.48
N SER A 174 5.99 -12.35 12.51
CA SER A 174 7.33 -11.82 12.20
C SER A 174 7.73 -10.64 13.06
N LEU A 175 6.79 -10.07 13.83
CA LEU A 175 7.04 -8.88 14.63
C LEU A 175 7.98 -9.16 15.81
N ALA A 176 8.80 -8.17 16.10
CA ALA A 176 9.48 -8.04 17.37
C ALA A 176 8.50 -7.66 18.49
N LYS A 177 8.94 -7.79 19.74
CA LYS A 177 8.14 -7.34 20.87
C LYS A 177 7.83 -5.83 20.73
N ARG A 178 6.55 -5.47 20.77
CA ARG A 178 6.03 -4.09 20.53
C ARG A 178 6.12 -3.61 19.08
N GLY A 179 6.36 -4.50 18.12
CA GLY A 179 6.31 -4.18 16.70
C GLY A 179 4.89 -3.85 16.22
N VAL A 180 4.81 -3.24 15.04
CA VAL A 180 3.57 -2.77 14.42
C VAL A 180 3.30 -3.56 13.13
N ALA A 181 2.13 -4.18 13.01
CA ALA A 181 1.62 -4.74 11.77
C ALA A 181 0.67 -3.77 11.08
N MET A 182 0.81 -3.65 9.75
CA MET A 182 -0.07 -2.91 8.86
C MET A 182 -0.61 -3.87 7.80
N THR A 183 -1.94 -3.92 7.65
CA THR A 183 -2.64 -4.79 6.70
C THR A 183 -3.66 -4.00 5.89
#